data_e5c2945f37aa190d75d243de91cd6666
#
_entry.id   e5c2945f37aa190d75d243de91cd6666
#
_cell.length_a   1.000
_cell.length_b   1.000
_cell.length_c   1.000
_cell.angle_alpha   90.00
_cell.angle_beta   90.00
_cell.angle_gamma   90.00
#
_symmetry.space_group_name_H-M   'P 1'
#
loop_
_entity.id
_entity.type
_entity.pdbx_description
1 polymer ?
#
loop_
_entity_poly.entity_id
_entity_poly.type
_entity_poly.pdbx_seq_one_letter_code
_entity_poly.pdbx_strand_id
1 'polypeptide(L)'
;MVKKNGSEYVCQNCSAVYPKWQGKCDACGEWNTIVEEKVGGEGFSNFNPKRKGSLLDFVSLSGSPQVLERLHTNIRELDRVCGGGLVPGSVILVGGDPGIGKSTLLLQVCASIANLPERPECYYISGEEAADQVKIRARRLGLETAPVNLASATDVKDIVTTLEKTRAAVVVIDSIQTMYLEEAESTPGSVAQVRACAYELIKLAKKKGFVLFLVGHVTKQGSIAGPRVLEHMVDTVLYFEGERGHHFRILRAVKNRYGATDEIGVFEMQDKGLAEVENPSALFLAERQGNISGSCVFAGIEGSRPVLVEIQALVSQSGYSSPKRAVVGWDSGRLSMVLAVLEARGGLNLSSQDVYLNIAGGLKISEPAADLAVAMAIVSSLTNHPLPADMVIFGEIGLSGEIRAVSQPNLRLK
;
A
#
# COMPACT_ATOMS: atom_id res chain seq x y z
N MET A 1 37.36 -14.74 30.97
CA MET A 1 36.38 -15.29 30.06
C MET A 1 36.14 -14.25 28.96
N VAL A 2 36.64 -14.55 27.76
CA VAL A 2 36.60 -13.62 26.61
C VAL A 2 35.17 -13.62 26.08
N LYS A 3 34.52 -12.44 26.07
CA LYS A 3 33.22 -12.23 25.38
C LYS A 3 33.47 -12.45 23.88
N LYS A 4 32.85 -13.45 23.30
CA LYS A 4 32.79 -13.63 21.84
C LYS A 4 31.88 -12.53 21.29
N ASN A 5 32.45 -11.57 20.58
CA ASN A 5 31.73 -10.70 19.66
C ASN A 5 31.18 -11.60 18.54
N GLY A 6 29.89 -11.88 18.52
CA GLY A 6 29.26 -12.65 17.48
C GLY A 6 28.79 -11.71 16.38
N SER A 7 29.16 -12.00 15.14
CA SER A 7 28.51 -11.39 13.96
C SER A 7 27.31 -12.25 13.60
N GLU A 8 26.19 -11.65 13.26
CA GLU A 8 25.03 -12.28 12.64
C GLU A 8 24.89 -11.81 11.21
N TYR A 9 24.34 -12.65 10.35
CA TYR A 9 24.13 -12.33 8.95
C TYR A 9 22.64 -12.11 8.70
N VAL A 10 22.26 -10.90 8.33
CA VAL A 10 20.86 -10.47 8.19
C VAL A 10 20.54 -10.21 6.72
N CYS A 11 19.47 -10.82 6.23
CA CYS A 11 18.96 -10.52 4.91
C CYS A 11 18.35 -9.10 4.89
N GLN A 12 18.86 -8.22 4.05
CA GLN A 12 18.41 -6.83 3.92
C GLN A 12 17.02 -6.72 3.26
N ASN A 13 16.51 -7.81 2.66
CA ASN A 13 15.20 -7.84 2.02
C ASN A 13 14.09 -8.31 2.97
N CYS A 14 14.30 -9.38 3.74
CA CYS A 14 13.24 -9.98 4.57
C CYS A 14 13.59 -10.08 6.06
N SER A 15 14.77 -9.58 6.47
CA SER A 15 15.26 -9.60 7.87
C SER A 15 15.47 -11.00 8.47
N ALA A 16 15.52 -12.05 7.66
CA ALA A 16 15.89 -13.37 8.11
C ALA A 16 17.33 -13.36 8.62
N VAL A 17 17.58 -13.94 9.81
CA VAL A 17 18.90 -13.98 10.47
C VAL A 17 19.54 -15.34 10.22
N TYR A 18 20.81 -15.34 9.86
CA TYR A 18 21.60 -16.54 9.59
C TYR A 18 22.88 -16.55 10.45
N PRO A 19 23.33 -17.72 10.89
CA PRO A 19 24.56 -17.85 11.66
C PRO A 19 25.84 -17.72 10.81
N LYS A 20 25.68 -17.78 9.48
CA LYS A 20 26.77 -17.64 8.48
C LYS A 20 26.26 -16.93 7.25
N TRP A 21 27.19 -16.25 6.56
CA TRP A 21 26.87 -15.67 5.25
C TRP A 21 26.54 -16.75 4.23
N GLN A 22 25.52 -16.49 3.43
CA GLN A 22 25.14 -17.31 2.28
C GLN A 22 24.71 -16.39 1.13
N GLY A 23 24.97 -16.80 -0.10
CA GLY A 23 24.72 -15.98 -1.29
C GLY A 23 23.22 -15.78 -1.61
N LYS A 24 22.36 -16.70 -1.14
CA LYS A 24 20.91 -16.66 -1.35
C LYS A 24 20.19 -16.72 -0.02
N CYS A 25 19.18 -15.92 0.15
CA CYS A 25 18.31 -15.97 1.33
C CYS A 25 17.27 -17.09 1.18
N ASP A 26 17.26 -18.07 2.09
CA ASP A 26 16.32 -19.19 2.05
C ASP A 26 14.88 -18.77 2.36
N ALA A 27 14.70 -17.65 3.09
CA ALA A 27 13.39 -17.16 3.49
C ALA A 27 12.67 -16.40 2.37
N CYS A 28 13.39 -15.60 1.56
CA CYS A 28 12.78 -14.80 0.49
C CYS A 28 13.29 -15.14 -0.92
N GLY A 29 14.28 -16.04 -1.04
CA GLY A 29 14.82 -16.49 -2.32
C GLY A 29 15.78 -15.51 -3.01
N GLU A 30 16.05 -14.34 -2.43
CA GLU A 30 16.90 -13.30 -3.02
C GLU A 30 18.39 -13.61 -2.91
N TRP A 31 19.13 -13.18 -3.95
CA TRP A 31 20.57 -13.33 -4.01
C TRP A 31 21.29 -12.06 -3.52
N ASN A 32 22.44 -12.25 -2.85
CA ASN A 32 23.35 -11.18 -2.40
C ASN A 32 22.69 -10.12 -1.47
N THR A 33 21.65 -10.51 -0.74
CA THR A 33 20.95 -9.64 0.21
C THR A 33 21.38 -9.87 1.66
N ILE A 34 22.23 -10.83 1.93
CA ILE A 34 22.66 -11.16 3.29
C ILE A 34 23.97 -10.42 3.59
N VAL A 35 23.92 -9.54 4.59
CA VAL A 35 25.03 -8.69 5.04
C VAL A 35 25.39 -9.05 6.47
N GLU A 36 26.68 -9.00 6.78
CA GLU A 36 27.17 -9.18 8.13
C GLU A 36 26.79 -7.95 8.96
N GLU A 37 25.98 -8.15 9.99
CA GLU A 37 25.71 -7.16 11.00
C GLU A 37 26.45 -7.56 12.28
N LYS A 38 27.30 -6.66 12.80
CA LYS A 38 27.91 -6.88 14.08
C LYS A 38 26.80 -6.88 15.11
N VAL A 39 26.66 -7.96 15.87
CA VAL A 39 25.88 -7.97 17.09
C VAL A 39 26.63 -7.09 18.10
N GLY A 40 26.54 -5.81 17.84
CA GLY A 40 26.99 -4.76 18.75
C GLY A 40 26.06 -4.76 19.94
N GLY A 41 26.63 -4.96 21.07
CA GLY A 41 26.07 -5.16 22.36
C GLY A 41 24.68 -4.58 22.61
N GLU A 42 23.86 -5.35 23.32
CA GLU A 42 22.58 -4.96 23.89
C GLU A 42 21.39 -4.83 22.92
N GLY A 43 21.10 -5.92 22.19
CA GLY A 43 19.74 -6.17 21.72
C GLY A 43 18.75 -6.08 22.86
N PHE A 44 17.71 -5.26 22.73
CA PHE A 44 16.47 -5.08 23.52
C PHE A 44 16.44 -5.52 25.00
N SER A 45 17.53 -5.99 25.55
CA SER A 45 17.74 -6.35 26.95
C SER A 45 18.58 -5.26 27.66
N ASN A 46 18.27 -3.97 27.45
CA ASN A 46 18.62 -2.98 28.47
C ASN A 46 17.72 -3.19 29.69
N PHE A 47 17.68 -4.43 30.15
CA PHE A 47 17.34 -4.71 31.51
C PHE A 47 18.51 -4.21 32.36
N ASN A 48 18.56 -2.87 32.50
CA ASN A 48 19.46 -2.26 33.47
C ASN A 48 18.91 -2.69 34.86
N PRO A 49 19.55 -3.61 35.56
CA PRO A 49 19.03 -4.09 36.81
C PRO A 49 18.97 -2.99 37.89
N LYS A 50 19.51 -1.81 37.60
CA LYS A 50 19.45 -0.63 38.46
C LYS A 50 18.25 0.28 38.14
N ARG A 51 17.51 0.07 37.03
CA ARG A 51 16.31 0.82 36.74
C ARG A 51 15.13 0.17 37.48
N LYS A 52 14.67 0.79 38.55
CA LYS A 52 13.40 0.41 39.19
C LYS A 52 12.29 0.58 38.16
N GLY A 53 11.53 -0.48 37.89
CA GLY A 53 10.34 -0.41 37.06
C GLY A 53 9.35 0.62 37.65
N SER A 54 8.60 1.31 36.79
CA SER A 54 7.47 2.12 37.21
C SER A 54 6.22 1.21 37.33
N LEU A 55 5.34 1.53 38.28
CA LEU A 55 4.02 0.90 38.37
C LEU A 55 3.23 1.21 37.11
N LEU A 56 2.47 0.22 36.64
CA LEU A 56 1.57 0.38 35.52
C LEU A 56 0.18 0.79 36.04
N ASP A 57 -0.42 1.79 35.44
CA ASP A 57 -1.81 2.15 35.66
C ASP A 57 -2.69 1.26 34.79
N PHE A 58 -3.50 0.42 35.41
CA PHE A 58 -4.49 -0.40 34.74
C PHE A 58 -5.80 0.35 34.62
N VAL A 59 -6.31 0.45 33.39
CA VAL A 59 -7.63 1.03 33.10
C VAL A 59 -8.61 -0.11 32.88
N SER A 60 -9.81 -0.02 33.49
CA SER A 60 -10.86 -1.02 33.28
C SER A 60 -11.39 -0.96 31.83
N LEU A 61 -11.64 -2.12 31.26
CA LEU A 61 -12.32 -2.26 29.97
C LEU A 61 -13.82 -1.86 30.09
N SER A 62 -14.40 -1.99 31.32
CA SER A 62 -15.75 -1.56 31.60
C SER A 62 -15.78 -0.06 31.87
N GLY A 63 -16.45 0.70 31.03
CA GLY A 63 -16.62 2.16 31.09
C GLY A 63 -17.12 2.69 29.76
N SER A 64 -17.62 3.90 29.75
CA SER A 64 -17.95 4.57 28.47
C SER A 64 -16.67 4.71 27.66
N PRO A 65 -16.59 4.14 26.44
CA PRO A 65 -15.42 4.35 25.62
C PRO A 65 -15.27 5.86 25.39
N GLN A 66 -14.09 6.41 25.73
CA GLN A 66 -13.73 7.70 25.18
C GLN A 66 -13.68 7.52 23.66
N VAL A 67 -14.70 8.01 22.98
CA VAL A 67 -14.70 8.07 21.53
C VAL A 67 -13.57 9.03 21.17
N LEU A 68 -12.41 8.48 20.79
CA LEU A 68 -11.34 9.29 20.24
C LEU A 68 -11.88 9.92 18.95
N GLU A 69 -12.12 11.22 18.99
CA GLU A 69 -12.50 11.95 17.79
C GLU A 69 -11.42 11.78 16.75
N ARG A 70 -11.82 11.31 15.57
CA ARG A 70 -10.91 11.16 14.43
C ARG A 70 -10.64 12.53 13.84
N LEU A 71 -9.40 12.78 13.49
CA LEU A 71 -9.02 13.96 12.73
C LEU A 71 -9.32 13.72 11.26
N HIS A 72 -10.27 14.48 10.71
CA HIS A 72 -10.61 14.43 9.30
C HIS A 72 -9.62 15.24 8.47
N THR A 73 -9.14 14.64 7.40
CA THR A 73 -8.16 15.29 6.52
C THR A 73 -8.79 16.20 5.48
N ASN A 74 -10.14 16.18 5.34
CA ASN A 74 -10.88 16.76 4.22
C ASN A 74 -10.48 16.20 2.84
N ILE A 75 -9.77 15.08 2.84
CA ILE A 75 -9.47 14.26 1.66
C ILE A 75 -10.22 12.94 1.87
N ARG A 76 -11.43 12.84 1.30
CA ARG A 76 -12.38 11.75 1.55
C ARG A 76 -11.81 10.38 1.20
N GLU A 77 -11.06 10.32 0.11
CA GLU A 77 -10.43 9.07 -0.35
C GLU A 77 -9.32 8.61 0.60
N LEU A 78 -8.60 9.53 1.27
CA LEU A 78 -7.65 9.19 2.33
C LEU A 78 -8.39 8.80 3.62
N ASP A 79 -9.38 9.59 4.03
CA ASP A 79 -10.15 9.29 5.24
C ASP A 79 -10.80 7.91 5.15
N ARG A 80 -11.29 7.51 3.97
CA ARG A 80 -11.84 6.18 3.68
C ARG A 80 -10.83 5.08 3.99
N VAL A 81 -9.65 5.11 3.40
CA VAL A 81 -8.63 4.06 3.60
C VAL A 81 -8.07 4.05 5.02
N CYS A 82 -8.16 5.16 5.74
CA CYS A 82 -7.83 5.24 7.16
C CYS A 82 -8.98 4.78 8.08
N GLY A 83 -10.13 4.36 7.52
CA GLY A 83 -11.28 3.87 8.28
C GLY A 83 -12.19 4.99 8.81
N GLY A 84 -12.26 6.13 8.10
CA GLY A 84 -13.10 7.29 8.41
C GLY A 84 -12.36 8.43 9.10
N GLY A 85 -11.05 8.56 8.88
CA GLY A 85 -10.20 9.62 9.42
C GLY A 85 -9.04 9.12 10.28
N LEU A 86 -8.16 10.02 10.67
CA LEU A 86 -6.92 9.72 11.40
C LEU A 86 -7.20 9.58 12.90
N VAL A 87 -6.67 8.52 13.51
CA VAL A 87 -6.81 8.30 14.96
C VAL A 87 -5.64 8.96 15.68
N PRO A 88 -5.86 9.83 16.69
CA PRO A 88 -4.77 10.43 17.47
C PRO A 88 -3.83 9.37 18.06
N GLY A 89 -2.52 9.61 17.97
CA GLY A 89 -1.49 8.68 18.41
C GLY A 89 -1.27 7.48 17.48
N SER A 90 -1.97 7.40 16.34
CA SER A 90 -1.75 6.35 15.35
C SER A 90 -0.52 6.59 14.50
N VAL A 91 0.05 5.49 14.01
CA VAL A 91 1.20 5.50 13.11
C VAL A 91 0.84 4.83 11.79
N ILE A 92 1.03 5.56 10.71
CA ILE A 92 0.65 5.18 9.36
C ILE A 92 1.90 5.09 8.49
N LEU A 93 2.17 3.92 7.94
CA LEU A 93 3.23 3.71 6.96
C LEU A 93 2.64 3.88 5.55
N VAL A 94 3.23 4.74 4.75
CA VAL A 94 2.86 4.95 3.35
C VAL A 94 3.96 4.42 2.45
N GLY A 95 3.71 3.29 1.81
CA GLY A 95 4.61 2.64 0.85
C GLY A 95 4.19 2.91 -0.60
N GLY A 96 5.10 2.65 -1.53
CA GLY A 96 4.84 2.76 -2.97
C GLY A 96 6.10 3.16 -3.75
N ASP A 97 6.05 3.02 -5.07
CA ASP A 97 7.18 3.30 -5.96
C ASP A 97 7.69 4.74 -5.84
N PRO A 98 8.98 4.99 -6.09
CA PRO A 98 9.50 6.34 -6.20
C PRO A 98 8.77 7.13 -7.30
N GLY A 99 8.37 8.38 -6.97
CA GLY A 99 7.66 9.25 -7.89
C GLY A 99 6.16 8.96 -8.06
N ILE A 100 5.57 8.00 -7.32
CA ILE A 100 4.13 7.67 -7.41
C ILE A 100 3.21 8.78 -6.88
N GLY A 101 3.71 9.66 -5.99
CA GLY A 101 2.94 10.77 -5.43
C GLY A 101 2.82 10.79 -3.91
N LYS A 102 3.53 9.92 -3.17
CA LYS A 102 3.48 9.84 -1.69
C LYS A 102 3.71 11.18 -1.00
N SER A 103 4.84 11.82 -1.32
CA SER A 103 5.23 13.11 -0.76
C SER A 103 4.26 14.24 -1.15
N THR A 104 3.67 14.15 -2.34
CA THR A 104 2.64 15.11 -2.82
C THR A 104 1.36 14.96 -1.98
N LEU A 105 0.84 13.74 -1.82
CA LEU A 105 -0.34 13.48 -1.00
C LEU A 105 -0.14 13.96 0.43
N LEU A 106 0.97 13.60 1.06
CA LEU A 106 1.19 13.93 2.47
C LEU A 106 1.41 15.44 2.70
N LEU A 107 1.97 16.15 1.73
CA LEU A 107 2.03 17.61 1.79
C LEU A 107 0.64 18.24 1.67
N GLN A 108 -0.23 17.71 0.78
CA GLN A 108 -1.63 18.12 0.67
C GLN A 108 -2.41 17.83 1.95
N VAL A 109 -2.18 16.68 2.59
CA VAL A 109 -2.77 16.29 3.88
C VAL A 109 -2.38 17.27 4.97
N CYS A 110 -1.08 17.55 5.12
CA CYS A 110 -0.59 18.52 6.11
C CYS A 110 -1.21 19.90 5.89
N ALA A 111 -1.28 20.37 4.64
CA ALA A 111 -1.84 21.66 4.29
C ALA A 111 -3.35 21.72 4.56
N SER A 112 -4.09 20.67 4.23
CA SER A 112 -5.52 20.57 4.47
C SER A 112 -5.84 20.62 5.96
N ILE A 113 -5.14 19.82 6.77
CA ILE A 113 -5.34 19.76 8.22
C ILE A 113 -4.93 21.09 8.89
N ALA A 114 -3.78 21.66 8.52
CA ALA A 114 -3.32 22.92 9.09
C ALA A 114 -4.25 24.11 8.80
N ASN A 115 -5.06 24.02 7.75
CA ASN A 115 -6.08 25.02 7.39
C ASN A 115 -7.45 24.78 8.08
N LEU A 116 -7.61 23.75 8.89
CA LEU A 116 -8.84 23.58 9.69
C LEU A 116 -9.04 24.75 10.65
N PRO A 117 -10.29 25.02 11.08
CA PRO A 117 -10.62 26.15 11.98
C PRO A 117 -9.78 26.17 13.27
N GLU A 118 -9.50 25.00 13.84
CA GLU A 118 -8.70 24.81 15.06
C GLU A 118 -7.21 25.01 14.82
N ARG A 119 -6.77 25.11 13.55
CA ARG A 119 -5.38 25.26 13.11
C ARG A 119 -4.44 24.25 13.78
N PRO A 120 -4.66 22.95 13.63
CA PRO A 120 -3.78 21.95 14.21
C PRO A 120 -2.36 22.09 13.68
N GLU A 121 -1.36 22.00 14.55
CA GLU A 121 0.04 22.10 14.15
C GLU A 121 0.46 20.86 13.34
N CYS A 122 0.85 21.07 12.08
CA CYS A 122 1.36 20.05 11.18
C CYS A 122 2.84 20.25 10.91
N TYR A 123 3.61 19.18 11.00
CA TYR A 123 5.05 19.16 10.79
C TYR A 123 5.40 18.21 9.64
N TYR A 124 6.13 18.72 8.67
CA TYR A 124 6.65 17.93 7.55
C TYR A 124 8.19 17.96 7.63
N ILE A 125 8.78 16.80 7.93
CA ILE A 125 10.23 16.64 8.11
C ILE A 125 10.75 15.80 6.95
N SER A 126 11.57 16.43 6.10
CA SER A 126 12.19 15.78 4.96
C SER A 126 13.64 15.40 5.28
N GLY A 127 13.98 14.14 5.01
CA GLY A 127 15.37 13.66 5.04
C GLY A 127 16.00 13.54 3.65
N GLU A 128 15.22 13.80 2.58
CA GLU A 128 15.67 13.67 1.19
C GLU A 128 15.81 15.02 0.50
N GLU A 129 14.90 15.95 0.79
CA GLU A 129 14.83 17.25 0.15
C GLU A 129 15.11 18.39 1.15
N ALA A 130 15.77 19.42 0.69
CA ALA A 130 15.90 20.66 1.43
C ALA A 130 14.54 21.37 1.58
N ALA A 131 14.35 22.13 2.65
CA ALA A 131 13.09 22.82 2.92
C ALA A 131 12.62 23.71 1.73
N ASP A 132 13.56 24.35 1.02
CA ASP A 132 13.23 25.18 -0.13
C ASP A 132 12.74 24.38 -1.34
N GLN A 133 13.20 23.14 -1.53
CA GLN A 133 12.69 22.23 -2.55
C GLN A 133 11.24 21.83 -2.25
N VAL A 134 10.94 21.52 -0.98
CA VAL A 134 9.56 21.26 -0.51
C VAL A 134 8.66 22.49 -0.72
N LYS A 135 9.17 23.72 -0.45
CA LYS A 135 8.42 24.97 -0.73
C LYS A 135 8.14 25.19 -2.22
N ILE A 136 9.09 24.85 -3.11
CA ILE A 136 8.86 24.91 -4.56
C ILE A 136 7.73 23.95 -4.96
N ARG A 137 7.73 22.73 -4.40
CA ARG A 137 6.64 21.77 -4.60
C ARG A 137 5.32 22.33 -4.05
N ALA A 138 5.31 22.88 -2.83
CA ALA A 138 4.12 23.48 -2.23
C ALA A 138 3.51 24.58 -3.13
N ARG A 139 4.37 25.46 -3.68
CA ARG A 139 3.94 26.52 -4.61
C ARG A 139 3.29 25.95 -5.88
N ARG A 140 3.88 24.90 -6.49
CA ARG A 140 3.29 24.22 -7.66
C ARG A 140 1.90 23.65 -7.35
N LEU A 141 1.69 23.19 -6.11
CA LEU A 141 0.44 22.63 -5.63
C LEU A 141 -0.56 23.69 -5.15
N GLY A 142 -0.19 24.98 -5.13
CA GLY A 142 -1.02 26.06 -4.58
C GLY A 142 -1.17 26.03 -3.06
N LEU A 143 -0.17 25.48 -2.36
CA LEU A 143 -0.17 25.27 -0.91
C LEU A 143 0.79 26.19 -0.15
N GLU A 144 1.37 27.20 -0.80
CA GLU A 144 2.39 28.07 -0.25
C GLU A 144 1.94 28.91 0.94
N THR A 145 0.63 29.10 1.12
CA THR A 145 0.05 29.85 2.24
C THR A 145 -0.36 28.99 3.42
N ALA A 146 -0.29 27.66 3.26
CA ALA A 146 -0.69 26.73 4.33
C ALA A 146 0.30 26.82 5.51
N PRO A 147 -0.18 26.89 6.77
CA PRO A 147 0.66 27.04 7.95
C PRO A 147 1.31 25.69 8.36
N VAL A 148 2.01 25.04 7.46
CA VAL A 148 2.74 23.79 7.69
C VAL A 148 4.16 24.10 8.11
N ASN A 149 4.63 23.51 9.21
CA ASN A 149 6.00 23.62 9.68
C ASN A 149 6.91 22.65 8.91
N LEU A 150 7.89 23.19 8.18
CA LEU A 150 8.83 22.41 7.37
C LEU A 150 10.20 22.35 8.03
N ALA A 151 10.83 21.18 8.06
CA ALA A 151 12.21 21.01 8.44
C ALA A 151 12.93 20.04 7.49
N SER A 152 14.22 20.22 7.30
CA SER A 152 15.12 19.24 6.70
C SER A 152 16.01 18.70 7.80
N ALA A 153 15.83 17.43 8.17
CA ALA A 153 16.57 16.78 9.25
C ALA A 153 16.59 15.26 9.04
N THR A 154 17.69 14.63 9.44
CA THR A 154 17.87 13.17 9.39
C THR A 154 18.18 12.59 10.78
N ASP A 155 18.66 13.39 11.72
CA ASP A 155 18.93 12.95 13.09
C ASP A 155 17.62 12.82 13.89
N VAL A 156 17.27 11.59 14.25
CA VAL A 156 16.03 11.28 14.99
C VAL A 156 16.05 11.87 16.40
N LYS A 157 17.22 12.03 17.01
CA LYS A 157 17.36 12.60 18.35
C LYS A 157 16.98 14.09 18.37
N ASP A 158 17.43 14.83 17.35
CA ASP A 158 17.06 16.23 17.16
C ASP A 158 15.56 16.37 16.87
N ILE A 159 15.03 15.50 16.02
CA ILE A 159 13.60 15.46 15.68
C ILE A 159 12.76 15.21 16.94
N VAL A 160 13.09 14.18 17.71
CA VAL A 160 12.38 13.82 18.96
C VAL A 160 12.43 14.96 19.96
N THR A 161 13.63 15.53 20.19
CA THR A 161 13.83 16.63 21.14
C THR A 161 13.02 17.87 20.76
N THR A 162 12.91 18.15 19.47
CA THR A 162 12.11 19.26 18.95
C THR A 162 10.62 19.00 19.12
N LEU A 163 10.13 17.82 18.67
CA LEU A 163 8.71 17.46 18.73
C LEU A 163 8.21 17.30 20.17
N GLU A 164 9.08 16.94 21.14
CA GLU A 164 8.68 16.90 22.55
C GLU A 164 8.20 18.26 23.07
N LYS A 165 8.67 19.36 22.49
CA LYS A 165 8.33 20.74 22.89
C LYS A 165 7.15 21.33 22.12
N THR A 166 6.61 20.60 21.13
CA THR A 166 5.51 21.06 20.27
C THR A 166 4.18 20.45 20.68
N ARG A 167 3.09 20.99 20.09
CA ARG A 167 1.72 20.46 20.17
C ARG A 167 1.28 19.90 18.82
N ALA A 168 2.19 19.12 18.20
CA ALA A 168 1.92 18.53 16.90
C ALA A 168 0.61 17.72 16.92
N ALA A 169 -0.23 17.92 15.92
CA ALA A 169 -1.37 17.06 15.62
C ALA A 169 -1.00 16.00 14.60
N VAL A 170 -0.20 16.39 13.59
CA VAL A 170 0.29 15.50 12.53
C VAL A 170 1.77 15.74 12.29
N VAL A 171 2.52 14.65 12.16
CA VAL A 171 3.95 14.67 11.79
C VAL A 171 4.16 13.74 10.60
N VAL A 172 4.85 14.22 9.59
CA VAL A 172 5.28 13.44 8.42
C VAL A 172 6.80 13.33 8.43
N ILE A 173 7.31 12.11 8.27
CA ILE A 173 8.73 11.78 8.06
C ILE A 173 8.91 11.27 6.63
N ASP A 174 9.60 12.01 5.78
CA ASP A 174 9.79 11.71 4.36
C ASP A 174 11.29 11.72 3.98
N SER A 175 11.95 10.56 3.95
CA SER A 175 11.52 9.19 4.22
C SER A 175 12.17 8.60 5.47
N ILE A 176 11.60 7.53 5.99
CA ILE A 176 12.18 6.82 7.15
C ILE A 176 13.54 6.19 6.83
N GLN A 177 13.84 5.90 5.56
CA GLN A 177 15.10 5.31 5.12
C GLN A 177 16.29 6.24 5.26
N THR A 178 16.07 7.54 5.24
CA THR A 178 17.13 8.56 5.39
C THR A 178 17.38 8.95 6.84
N MET A 179 16.53 8.48 7.75
CA MET A 179 16.66 8.79 9.17
C MET A 179 17.83 8.03 9.81
N TYR A 180 18.46 8.69 10.76
CA TYR A 180 19.65 8.23 11.44
C TYR A 180 19.51 8.36 12.96
N LEU A 181 20.02 7.37 13.67
CA LEU A 181 20.12 7.34 15.12
C LEU A 181 21.53 6.83 15.48
N GLU A 182 22.36 7.66 16.15
CA GLU A 182 23.75 7.35 16.44
C GLU A 182 23.92 6.08 17.29
N GLU A 183 23.01 5.85 18.22
CA GLU A 183 23.02 4.69 19.11
C GLU A 183 22.81 3.34 18.41
N ALA A 184 22.29 3.37 17.17
CA ALA A 184 22.11 2.15 16.39
C ALA A 184 23.36 1.91 15.52
N GLU A 185 24.43 1.34 16.03
CA GLU A 185 25.75 1.10 15.40
C GLU A 185 25.71 0.44 13.99
N SER A 186 24.87 0.97 13.10
CA SER A 186 24.63 0.48 11.75
C SER A 186 24.53 1.63 10.76
N THR A 187 24.75 1.36 9.47
CA THR A 187 24.73 2.38 8.43
C THR A 187 23.31 2.94 8.20
N PRO A 188 23.17 4.26 7.89
CA PRO A 188 21.91 4.84 7.48
C PRO A 188 21.25 4.03 6.35
N GLY A 189 19.93 3.84 6.41
CA GLY A 189 19.16 3.05 5.45
C GLY A 189 19.21 1.53 5.67
N SER A 190 20.06 1.01 6.56
CA SER A 190 20.02 -0.40 6.97
C SER A 190 18.74 -0.74 7.72
N VAL A 191 18.36 -2.01 7.70
CA VAL A 191 17.17 -2.51 8.42
C VAL A 191 17.20 -2.18 9.90
N ALA A 192 18.35 -2.32 10.53
CA ALA A 192 18.53 -2.05 11.95
C ALA A 192 18.33 -0.55 12.26
N GLN A 193 18.90 0.34 11.43
CA GLN A 193 18.77 1.78 11.55
C GLN A 193 17.32 2.23 11.36
N VAL A 194 16.68 1.79 10.28
CA VAL A 194 15.27 2.12 9.96
C VAL A 194 14.35 1.67 11.10
N ARG A 195 14.59 0.47 11.66
CA ARG A 195 13.82 -0.07 12.78
C ARG A 195 14.02 0.75 14.06
N ALA A 196 15.26 1.12 14.40
CA ALA A 196 15.57 1.91 15.59
C ALA A 196 14.97 3.31 15.49
N CYS A 197 15.12 3.98 14.36
CA CYS A 197 14.55 5.29 14.08
C CYS A 197 13.02 5.28 14.19
N ALA A 198 12.37 4.30 13.53
CA ALA A 198 10.93 4.16 13.59
C ALA A 198 10.43 3.89 15.02
N TYR A 199 11.14 3.07 15.80
CA TYR A 199 10.78 2.77 17.18
C TYR A 199 10.70 4.02 18.06
N GLU A 200 11.72 4.89 18.03
CA GLU A 200 11.75 6.12 18.83
C GLU A 200 10.66 7.13 18.39
N LEU A 201 10.44 7.28 17.07
CA LEU A 201 9.36 8.12 16.53
C LEU A 201 7.98 7.61 16.91
N ILE A 202 7.73 6.30 16.80
CA ILE A 202 6.46 5.65 17.19
C ILE A 202 6.18 5.84 18.68
N LYS A 203 7.20 5.62 19.50
CA LYS A 203 7.10 5.80 20.95
C LYS A 203 6.72 7.23 21.32
N LEU A 204 7.32 8.21 20.65
CA LEU A 204 6.99 9.62 20.83
C LEU A 204 5.56 9.92 20.39
N ALA A 205 5.14 9.44 19.20
CA ALA A 205 3.79 9.65 18.68
C ALA A 205 2.72 9.12 19.64
N LYS A 206 2.92 7.90 20.17
CA LYS A 206 2.00 7.32 21.15
C LYS A 206 1.99 8.06 22.49
N LYS A 207 3.15 8.55 22.94
CA LYS A 207 3.27 9.34 24.18
C LYS A 207 2.58 10.70 24.07
N LYS A 208 2.72 11.38 22.93
CA LYS A 208 2.24 12.76 22.70
C LYS A 208 0.84 12.81 22.09
N GLY A 209 0.38 11.73 21.47
CA GLY A 209 -0.93 11.62 20.87
C GLY A 209 -1.05 12.18 19.46
N PHE A 210 0.05 12.56 18.77
CA PHE A 210 -0.03 13.02 17.38
C PHE A 210 -0.08 11.86 16.39
N VAL A 211 -0.66 12.08 15.22
CA VAL A 211 -0.63 11.15 14.09
C VAL A 211 0.73 11.21 13.42
N LEU A 212 1.37 10.05 13.24
CA LEU A 212 2.66 9.96 12.58
C LEU A 212 2.53 9.26 11.23
N PHE A 213 2.91 9.95 10.15
CA PHE A 213 3.11 9.33 8.84
C PHE A 213 4.60 9.04 8.63
N LEU A 214 4.90 7.78 8.30
CA LEU A 214 6.22 7.34 7.87
C LEU A 214 6.17 7.03 6.37
N VAL A 215 6.95 7.73 5.56
CA VAL A 215 7.09 7.42 4.14
C VAL A 215 8.15 6.34 3.96
N GLY A 216 7.80 5.28 3.24
CA GLY A 216 8.70 4.19 2.88
C GLY A 216 8.77 3.98 1.37
N HIS A 217 9.97 3.64 0.85
CA HIS A 217 10.12 3.20 -0.53
C HIS A 217 9.99 1.68 -0.63
N VAL A 218 9.46 1.22 -1.75
CA VAL A 218 9.37 -0.21 -2.07
C VAL A 218 10.60 -0.66 -2.87
N THR A 219 10.95 -1.93 -2.74
CA THR A 219 11.93 -2.57 -3.62
C THR A 219 11.31 -2.81 -5.00
N LYS A 220 12.16 -3.08 -6.02
CA LYS A 220 11.72 -3.41 -7.39
C LYS A 220 10.73 -4.58 -7.48
N GLN A 221 10.56 -5.34 -6.41
CA GLN A 221 9.63 -6.48 -6.31
C GLN A 221 8.31 -6.12 -5.62
N GLY A 222 8.04 -4.82 -5.39
CA GLY A 222 6.79 -4.37 -4.78
C GLY A 222 6.70 -4.60 -3.27
N SER A 223 7.78 -5.03 -2.60
CA SER A 223 7.87 -5.06 -1.15
C SER A 223 8.50 -3.77 -0.63
N ILE A 224 8.07 -3.28 0.55
CA ILE A 224 8.67 -2.06 1.14
C ILE A 224 10.16 -2.30 1.35
N ALA A 225 10.99 -1.40 0.77
CA ALA A 225 12.44 -1.40 0.98
C ALA A 225 12.75 -0.98 2.42
N GLY A 226 13.30 -1.90 3.18
CA GLY A 226 13.31 -1.81 4.62
C GLY A 226 12.07 -2.52 5.15
N PRO A 227 12.23 -3.31 6.15
CA PRO A 227 11.64 -4.61 6.26
C PRO A 227 10.12 -4.55 6.46
N ARG A 228 9.46 -5.62 6.12
CA ARG A 228 8.18 -6.07 6.69
C ARG A 228 8.09 -5.86 8.22
N VAL A 229 9.22 -5.65 8.86
CA VAL A 229 9.34 -5.26 10.27
C VAL A 229 8.61 -3.97 10.59
N LEU A 230 8.63 -2.95 9.73
CA LEU A 230 7.87 -1.71 9.95
C LEU A 230 6.36 -1.94 9.90
N GLU A 231 5.88 -2.85 9.05
CA GLU A 231 4.46 -3.19 8.96
C GLU A 231 3.92 -3.74 10.29
N HIS A 232 4.75 -4.48 11.03
CA HIS A 232 4.36 -5.00 12.35
C HIS A 232 4.38 -3.92 13.44
N MET A 233 5.20 -2.89 13.30
CA MET A 233 5.37 -1.82 14.28
C MET A 233 4.31 -0.72 14.19
N VAL A 234 3.69 -0.51 13.01
CA VAL A 234 2.71 0.54 12.74
C VAL A 234 1.27 0.04 12.89
N ASP A 235 0.34 0.97 13.00
CA ASP A 235 -1.08 0.67 13.17
C ASP A 235 -1.78 0.50 11.82
N THR A 236 -1.38 1.28 10.81
CA THR A 236 -1.94 1.26 9.46
C THR A 236 -0.83 1.22 8.43
N VAL A 237 -1.01 0.43 7.37
CA VAL A 237 -0.12 0.37 6.20
C VAL A 237 -0.93 0.70 4.98
N LEU A 238 -0.55 1.76 4.30
CA LEU A 238 -1.14 2.22 3.04
C LEU A 238 -0.14 1.99 1.91
N TYR A 239 -0.61 1.40 0.83
CA TYR A 239 0.18 1.19 -0.36
C TYR A 239 -0.32 2.08 -1.50
N PHE A 240 0.60 2.84 -2.09
CA PHE A 240 0.34 3.62 -3.29
C PHE A 240 0.65 2.76 -4.52
N GLU A 241 -0.36 2.48 -5.31
CA GLU A 241 -0.30 1.67 -6.53
C GLU A 241 -0.61 2.56 -7.75
N GLY A 242 -0.05 2.23 -8.91
CA GLY A 242 -0.35 2.89 -10.17
C GLY A 242 0.76 2.69 -11.19
N GLU A 243 0.39 2.56 -12.45
CA GLU A 243 1.35 2.48 -13.55
C GLU A 243 1.79 3.87 -14.01
N ARG A 244 3.03 4.00 -14.45
CA ARG A 244 3.61 5.30 -14.88
C ARG A 244 2.92 5.93 -16.09
N GLY A 245 2.14 5.15 -16.84
CA GLY A 245 1.40 5.60 -18.01
C GLY A 245 -0.03 6.09 -17.71
N HIS A 246 -0.57 5.81 -16.54
CA HIS A 246 -1.94 6.21 -16.17
C HIS A 246 -1.94 7.45 -15.29
N HIS A 247 -2.95 8.30 -15.45
CA HIS A 247 -3.10 9.54 -14.66
C HIS A 247 -3.62 9.26 -13.24
N PHE A 248 -4.24 8.12 -12.99
CA PHE A 248 -4.78 7.80 -11.66
C PHE A 248 -3.82 6.97 -10.81
N ARG A 249 -4.05 7.07 -9.51
CA ARG A 249 -3.30 6.39 -8.44
C ARG A 249 -4.27 5.78 -7.46
N ILE A 250 -3.97 4.59 -6.99
CA ILE A 250 -4.77 3.87 -6.01
C ILE A 250 -4.00 3.82 -4.71
N LEU A 251 -4.63 4.24 -3.63
CA LEU A 251 -4.12 4.10 -2.28
C LEU A 251 -4.88 2.97 -1.60
N ARG A 252 -4.20 1.87 -1.27
CA ARG A 252 -4.81 0.67 -0.68
C ARG A 252 -4.41 0.51 0.79
N ALA A 253 -5.37 0.21 1.65
CA ALA A 253 -5.12 -0.16 3.05
C ALA A 253 -4.78 -1.66 3.15
N VAL A 254 -3.50 -2.00 3.28
CA VAL A 254 -3.02 -3.39 3.44
C VAL A 254 -3.14 -3.87 4.88
N LYS A 255 -3.02 -2.95 5.83
CA LYS A 255 -3.21 -3.19 7.27
C LYS A 255 -3.91 -1.98 7.86
N ASN A 256 -4.93 -2.22 8.69
CA ASN A 256 -5.59 -1.14 9.41
C ASN A 256 -6.15 -1.67 10.74
N ARG A 257 -5.63 -1.17 11.88
CA ARG A 257 -6.14 -1.51 13.22
C ARG A 257 -7.42 -0.76 13.58
N TYR A 258 -7.73 0.30 12.83
CA TYR A 258 -8.81 1.24 13.13
C TYR A 258 -9.94 1.22 12.09
N GLY A 259 -9.85 0.34 11.10
CA GLY A 259 -10.82 0.21 10.02
C GLY A 259 -10.66 -1.09 9.24
N ALA A 260 -11.42 -1.21 8.16
CA ALA A 260 -11.29 -2.35 7.26
C ALA A 260 -9.95 -2.35 6.52
N THR A 261 -9.49 -3.53 6.14
CA THR A 261 -8.40 -3.73 5.19
C THR A 261 -8.96 -3.82 3.78
N ASP A 262 -8.09 -3.69 2.78
CA ASP A 262 -8.42 -3.73 1.35
C ASP A 262 -9.28 -2.56 0.84
N GLU A 263 -9.58 -1.58 1.73
CA GLU A 263 -10.18 -0.32 1.28
C GLU A 263 -9.26 0.42 0.31
N ILE A 264 -9.87 1.00 -0.74
CA ILE A 264 -9.15 1.80 -1.71
C ILE A 264 -9.59 3.26 -1.71
N GLY A 265 -8.61 4.15 -1.89
CA GLY A 265 -8.79 5.54 -2.28
C GLY A 265 -8.26 5.75 -3.70
N VAL A 266 -9.02 6.43 -4.54
CA VAL A 266 -8.64 6.65 -5.93
C VAL A 266 -8.37 8.12 -6.16
N PHE A 267 -7.20 8.41 -6.72
CA PHE A 267 -6.73 9.76 -7.00
C PHE A 267 -6.33 9.90 -8.46
N GLU A 268 -6.53 11.07 -9.01
CA GLU A 268 -5.99 11.47 -10.32
C GLU A 268 -4.79 12.39 -10.12
N MET A 269 -3.70 12.11 -10.83
CA MET A 269 -2.51 12.98 -10.83
C MET A 269 -2.71 14.12 -11.82
N GLN A 270 -2.85 15.32 -11.30
CA GLN A 270 -3.02 16.55 -12.05
C GLN A 270 -1.83 17.50 -11.84
N ASP A 271 -1.73 18.58 -12.60
CA ASP A 271 -0.68 19.60 -12.46
C ASP A 271 -0.65 20.21 -11.04
N LYS A 272 -1.82 20.34 -10.41
CA LYS A 272 -2.00 20.85 -9.06
C LYS A 272 -1.91 19.77 -7.95
N GLY A 273 -1.44 18.58 -8.28
CA GLY A 273 -1.29 17.47 -7.34
C GLY A 273 -2.30 16.35 -7.53
N LEU A 274 -2.61 15.66 -6.44
CA LEU A 274 -3.56 14.56 -6.42
C LEU A 274 -4.97 15.08 -6.16
N ALA A 275 -5.87 14.83 -7.09
CA ALA A 275 -7.30 15.10 -6.98
C ALA A 275 -8.06 13.81 -6.66
N GLU A 276 -9.09 13.89 -5.84
CA GLU A 276 -9.94 12.75 -5.49
C GLU A 276 -10.83 12.34 -6.67
N VAL A 277 -10.99 11.03 -6.87
CA VAL A 277 -11.92 10.48 -7.87
C VAL A 277 -13.19 9.98 -7.15
N GLU A 278 -14.27 10.73 -7.27
CA GLU A 278 -15.53 10.38 -6.61
C GLU A 278 -16.16 9.11 -7.18
N ASN A 279 -16.08 8.92 -8.51
CA ASN A 279 -16.60 7.75 -9.21
C ASN A 279 -15.50 7.00 -9.97
N PRO A 280 -14.77 6.07 -9.33
CA PRO A 280 -13.76 5.26 -10.01
C PRO A 280 -14.31 4.41 -11.14
N SER A 281 -15.54 3.92 -11.03
CA SER A 281 -16.16 3.12 -12.10
C SER A 281 -16.26 3.90 -13.41
N ALA A 282 -16.65 5.18 -13.34
CA ALA A 282 -16.67 6.04 -14.51
C ALA A 282 -15.27 6.22 -15.12
N LEU A 283 -14.24 6.33 -14.27
CA LEU A 283 -12.86 6.46 -14.72
C LEU A 283 -12.37 5.17 -15.42
N PHE A 284 -12.61 3.99 -14.81
CA PHE A 284 -12.14 2.71 -15.36
C PHE A 284 -12.90 2.28 -16.61
N LEU A 285 -14.09 2.84 -16.86
CA LEU A 285 -14.88 2.59 -18.04
C LEU A 285 -14.82 3.73 -19.09
N ALA A 286 -14.10 4.82 -18.81
CA ALA A 286 -14.09 6.03 -19.64
C ALA A 286 -13.64 5.77 -21.08
N GLU A 287 -12.69 4.87 -21.30
CA GLU A 287 -12.14 4.52 -22.60
C GLU A 287 -12.80 3.29 -23.24
N ARG A 288 -13.80 2.69 -22.56
CA ARG A 288 -14.49 1.52 -23.07
C ARG A 288 -15.25 1.88 -24.37
N GLN A 289 -14.92 1.16 -25.42
CA GLN A 289 -15.66 1.22 -26.68
C GLN A 289 -16.77 0.15 -26.67
N GLY A 290 -17.99 0.58 -26.93
CA GLY A 290 -19.10 -0.35 -27.06
C GLY A 290 -18.99 -1.22 -28.32
N ASN A 291 -19.64 -2.38 -28.30
CA ASN A 291 -19.77 -3.27 -29.45
C ASN A 291 -18.43 -3.88 -29.96
N ILE A 292 -17.47 -4.10 -29.05
CA ILE A 292 -16.22 -4.79 -29.34
C ILE A 292 -16.23 -6.17 -28.67
N SER A 293 -15.86 -7.22 -29.43
CA SER A 293 -15.69 -8.56 -28.90
C SER A 293 -14.47 -8.63 -27.97
N GLY A 294 -14.58 -9.45 -26.92
CA GLY A 294 -13.50 -9.62 -25.94
C GLY A 294 -13.51 -8.62 -24.78
N SER A 295 -14.49 -7.71 -24.71
CA SER A 295 -14.68 -6.79 -23.58
C SER A 295 -15.86 -7.22 -22.71
N CYS A 296 -15.67 -7.25 -21.40
CA CYS A 296 -16.69 -7.56 -20.39
C CYS A 296 -16.59 -6.61 -19.21
N VAL A 297 -17.70 -6.11 -18.68
CA VAL A 297 -17.73 -5.33 -17.45
C VAL A 297 -17.94 -6.25 -16.25
N PHE A 298 -17.04 -6.17 -15.32
CA PHE A 298 -17.06 -6.88 -14.06
C PHE A 298 -17.48 -5.96 -12.92
N ALA A 299 -18.41 -6.39 -12.06
CA ALA A 299 -18.72 -5.72 -10.81
C ALA A 299 -17.86 -6.31 -9.69
N GLY A 300 -16.73 -5.66 -9.41
CA GLY A 300 -15.81 -5.99 -8.34
C GLY A 300 -16.17 -5.29 -7.03
N ILE A 301 -15.58 -5.78 -5.93
CA ILE A 301 -15.63 -5.13 -4.63
C ILE A 301 -14.20 -4.95 -4.13
N GLU A 302 -13.83 -3.71 -3.89
CA GLU A 302 -12.57 -3.34 -3.26
C GLU A 302 -12.86 -2.80 -1.86
N GLY A 303 -12.54 -3.60 -0.84
CA GLY A 303 -12.94 -3.33 0.54
C GLY A 303 -14.46 -3.29 0.72
N SER A 304 -15.01 -2.11 0.95
CA SER A 304 -16.45 -1.87 1.03
C SER A 304 -17.04 -1.20 -0.23
N ARG A 305 -16.21 -0.91 -1.24
CA ARG A 305 -16.59 -0.12 -2.42
C ARG A 305 -16.88 -1.00 -3.62
N PRO A 306 -18.09 -0.95 -4.22
CA PRO A 306 -18.34 -1.55 -5.52
C PRO A 306 -17.59 -0.74 -6.60
N VAL A 307 -16.94 -1.45 -7.52
CA VAL A 307 -16.18 -0.86 -8.61
C VAL A 307 -16.47 -1.64 -9.90
N LEU A 308 -16.87 -0.94 -10.95
CA LEU A 308 -17.00 -1.51 -12.27
C LEU A 308 -15.68 -1.42 -13.01
N VAL A 309 -15.21 -2.56 -13.52
CA VAL A 309 -13.92 -2.66 -14.20
C VAL A 309 -14.10 -3.39 -15.52
N GLU A 310 -13.45 -2.91 -16.59
CA GLU A 310 -13.41 -3.61 -17.85
C GLU A 310 -12.38 -4.72 -17.82
N ILE A 311 -12.78 -5.93 -18.20
CA ILE A 311 -11.93 -7.08 -18.48
C ILE A 311 -11.85 -7.25 -19.98
N GLN A 312 -10.62 -7.25 -20.51
CA GLN A 312 -10.34 -7.37 -21.92
C GLN A 312 -9.63 -8.71 -22.19
N ALA A 313 -10.13 -9.48 -23.13
CA ALA A 313 -9.53 -10.72 -23.59
C ALA A 313 -9.30 -10.69 -25.11
N LEU A 314 -8.14 -11.16 -25.53
CA LEU A 314 -7.83 -11.40 -26.93
C LEU A 314 -7.50 -12.88 -27.10
N VAL A 315 -8.24 -13.57 -27.95
CA VAL A 315 -8.02 -14.96 -28.34
C VAL A 315 -7.67 -15.00 -29.83
N SER A 316 -6.55 -15.61 -30.17
CA SER A 316 -6.08 -15.72 -31.55
C SER A 316 -5.46 -17.09 -31.81
N GLN A 317 -5.51 -17.56 -33.08
CA GLN A 317 -4.84 -18.79 -33.47
C GLN A 317 -3.34 -18.70 -33.13
N SER A 318 -2.81 -19.68 -32.40
CA SER A 318 -1.37 -19.71 -32.11
C SER A 318 -0.58 -20.08 -33.36
N GLY A 319 0.46 -19.31 -33.62
CA GLY A 319 1.49 -19.65 -34.62
C GLY A 319 2.60 -20.55 -34.09
N TYR A 320 2.53 -20.97 -32.82
CA TYR A 320 3.54 -21.75 -32.12
C TYR A 320 3.00 -23.11 -31.67
N SER A 321 3.90 -24.09 -31.48
CA SER A 321 3.54 -25.38 -30.91
C SER A 321 3.06 -25.29 -29.43
N SER A 322 3.46 -24.25 -28.73
CA SER A 322 3.01 -23.96 -27.35
C SER A 322 2.29 -22.62 -27.33
N PRO A 323 0.96 -22.60 -27.15
CA PRO A 323 0.18 -21.38 -27.10
C PRO A 323 0.57 -20.47 -25.93
N LYS A 324 0.56 -19.16 -26.18
CA LYS A 324 0.91 -18.14 -25.19
C LYS A 324 -0.28 -17.88 -24.26
N ARG A 325 0.04 -17.67 -22.99
CA ARG A 325 -0.91 -17.22 -21.95
C ARG A 325 -0.29 -16.01 -21.26
N ALA A 326 -0.85 -14.83 -21.51
CA ALA A 326 -0.37 -13.58 -20.91
C ALA A 326 -1.50 -12.92 -20.13
N VAL A 327 -1.20 -12.47 -18.92
CA VAL A 327 -2.18 -11.89 -17.99
C VAL A 327 -1.62 -10.62 -17.38
N VAL A 328 -2.42 -9.57 -17.40
CA VAL A 328 -2.15 -8.31 -16.69
C VAL A 328 -3.32 -8.04 -15.76
N GLY A 329 -3.02 -7.80 -14.48
CA GLY A 329 -4.01 -7.43 -13.47
C GLY A 329 -4.82 -8.58 -12.88
N TRP A 330 -4.58 -9.83 -13.25
CA TRP A 330 -5.26 -11.02 -12.70
C TRP A 330 -4.28 -12.18 -12.48
N ASP A 331 -4.70 -13.24 -11.79
CA ASP A 331 -3.86 -14.41 -11.50
C ASP A 331 -3.76 -15.37 -12.69
N SER A 332 -2.55 -15.73 -13.10
CA SER A 332 -2.29 -16.60 -14.25
C SER A 332 -2.69 -18.07 -14.00
N GLY A 333 -2.58 -18.53 -12.74
CA GLY A 333 -3.01 -19.87 -12.36
C GLY A 333 -4.53 -19.99 -12.45
N ARG A 334 -5.24 -18.90 -12.03
CA ARG A 334 -6.70 -18.84 -12.14
C ARG A 334 -7.17 -18.80 -13.60
N LEU A 335 -6.47 -18.04 -14.47
CA LEU A 335 -6.75 -18.10 -15.91
C LEU A 335 -6.63 -19.52 -16.44
N SER A 336 -5.58 -20.26 -16.06
CA SER A 336 -5.38 -21.64 -16.50
C SER A 336 -6.53 -22.55 -16.05
N MET A 337 -7.08 -22.38 -14.85
CA MET A 337 -8.24 -23.13 -14.38
C MET A 337 -9.51 -22.77 -15.18
N VAL A 338 -9.79 -21.50 -15.42
CA VAL A 338 -10.95 -21.05 -16.21
C VAL A 338 -10.88 -21.61 -17.63
N LEU A 339 -9.70 -21.56 -18.29
CA LEU A 339 -9.50 -22.12 -19.62
C LEU A 339 -9.77 -23.63 -19.63
N ALA A 340 -9.27 -24.38 -18.64
CA ALA A 340 -9.49 -25.82 -18.53
C ALA A 340 -10.98 -26.17 -18.37
N VAL A 341 -11.74 -25.38 -17.60
CA VAL A 341 -13.19 -25.56 -17.45
C VAL A 341 -13.91 -25.24 -18.75
N LEU A 342 -13.56 -24.16 -19.44
CA LEU A 342 -14.16 -23.79 -20.74
C LEU A 342 -13.92 -24.86 -21.80
N GLU A 343 -12.75 -25.51 -21.83
CA GLU A 343 -12.45 -26.63 -22.71
C GLU A 343 -13.23 -27.91 -22.31
N ALA A 344 -13.07 -28.33 -21.06
CA ALA A 344 -13.59 -29.64 -20.62
C ALA A 344 -15.11 -29.68 -20.44
N ARG A 345 -15.73 -28.56 -20.08
CA ARG A 345 -17.17 -28.46 -19.77
C ARG A 345 -17.92 -27.59 -20.76
N GLY A 346 -17.28 -26.55 -21.31
CA GLY A 346 -17.89 -25.69 -22.33
C GLY A 346 -17.71 -26.18 -23.74
N GLY A 347 -16.86 -27.20 -23.99
CA GLY A 347 -16.59 -27.75 -25.32
C GLY A 347 -15.85 -26.78 -26.26
N LEU A 348 -15.20 -25.78 -25.72
CA LEU A 348 -14.45 -24.78 -26.52
C LEU A 348 -13.07 -25.30 -26.83
N ASN A 349 -12.55 -25.05 -28.04
CA ASN A 349 -11.20 -25.41 -28.40
C ASN A 349 -10.25 -24.22 -28.13
N LEU A 350 -9.58 -24.23 -26.99
CA LEU A 350 -8.63 -23.20 -26.55
C LEU A 350 -7.18 -23.71 -26.53
N SER A 351 -6.97 -25.00 -26.68
CA SER A 351 -5.64 -25.65 -26.61
C SER A 351 -4.69 -25.21 -27.71
N SER A 352 -5.21 -24.73 -28.85
CA SER A 352 -4.42 -24.20 -29.99
C SER A 352 -4.48 -22.67 -30.11
N GLN A 353 -5.04 -21.97 -29.11
CA GLN A 353 -5.24 -20.53 -29.15
C GLN A 353 -4.27 -19.82 -28.21
N ASP A 354 -3.69 -18.71 -28.63
CA ASP A 354 -3.06 -17.74 -27.74
C ASP A 354 -4.15 -16.96 -26.99
N VAL A 355 -3.97 -16.75 -25.70
CA VAL A 355 -4.91 -15.98 -24.86
C VAL A 355 -4.18 -14.89 -24.12
N TYR A 356 -4.63 -13.66 -24.30
CA TYR A 356 -4.16 -12.47 -23.62
C TYR A 356 -5.32 -11.89 -22.81
N LEU A 357 -5.06 -11.60 -21.52
CA LEU A 357 -6.05 -11.03 -20.61
C LEU A 357 -5.48 -9.76 -19.99
N ASN A 358 -6.26 -8.71 -19.99
CA ASN A 358 -5.92 -7.43 -19.40
C ASN A 358 -7.07 -6.89 -18.55
N ILE A 359 -6.78 -6.48 -17.33
CA ILE A 359 -7.71 -5.69 -16.51
C ILE A 359 -7.44 -4.22 -16.81
N ALA A 360 -8.43 -3.54 -17.38
CA ALA A 360 -8.29 -2.13 -17.72
C ALA A 360 -8.04 -1.28 -16.46
N GLY A 361 -7.28 -0.20 -16.64
CA GLY A 361 -7.02 0.74 -15.58
C GLY A 361 -5.94 0.32 -14.57
N GLY A 362 -5.12 -0.71 -14.85
CA GLY A 362 -4.00 -1.12 -13.99
C GLY A 362 -4.43 -1.66 -12.61
N LEU A 363 -5.71 -1.98 -12.42
CA LEU A 363 -6.22 -2.64 -11.23
C LEU A 363 -5.72 -4.09 -11.16
N LYS A 364 -5.48 -4.56 -9.93
CA LYS A 364 -5.23 -5.98 -9.67
C LYS A 364 -6.46 -6.58 -9.00
N ILE A 365 -7.14 -7.46 -9.70
CA ILE A 365 -8.31 -8.18 -9.18
C ILE A 365 -7.84 -9.56 -8.68
N SER A 366 -8.14 -9.86 -7.43
CA SER A 366 -7.80 -11.15 -6.81
C SER A 366 -9.02 -11.99 -6.43
N GLU A 367 -10.21 -11.41 -6.53
CA GLU A 367 -11.43 -12.09 -6.09
C GLU A 367 -11.95 -13.12 -7.12
N PRO A 368 -12.42 -14.29 -6.65
CA PRO A 368 -13.00 -15.33 -7.50
C PRO A 368 -14.23 -14.89 -8.30
N ALA A 369 -14.92 -13.87 -7.83
CA ALA A 369 -16.10 -13.32 -8.51
C ALA A 369 -15.84 -12.85 -9.95
N ALA A 370 -14.59 -12.63 -10.33
CA ALA A 370 -14.19 -12.21 -11.67
C ALA A 370 -14.19 -13.37 -12.70
N ASP A 371 -14.22 -14.64 -12.26
CA ASP A 371 -14.07 -15.80 -13.15
C ASP A 371 -15.06 -15.78 -14.31
N LEU A 372 -16.35 -15.54 -13.98
CA LEU A 372 -17.39 -15.55 -15.00
C LEU A 372 -17.22 -14.42 -16.01
N ALA A 373 -16.80 -13.23 -15.55
CA ALA A 373 -16.56 -12.10 -16.43
C ALA A 373 -15.34 -12.36 -17.33
N VAL A 374 -14.27 -12.98 -16.81
CA VAL A 374 -13.11 -13.41 -17.58
C VAL A 374 -13.52 -14.47 -18.62
N ALA A 375 -14.27 -15.48 -18.22
CA ALA A 375 -14.77 -16.52 -19.13
C ALA A 375 -15.59 -15.90 -20.27
N MET A 376 -16.50 -14.98 -19.95
CA MET A 376 -17.36 -14.33 -20.94
C MET A 376 -16.56 -13.41 -21.89
N ALA A 377 -15.53 -12.74 -21.40
CA ALA A 377 -14.62 -11.95 -22.26
C ALA A 377 -13.86 -12.87 -23.23
N ILE A 378 -13.37 -14.03 -22.77
CA ILE A 378 -12.68 -15.04 -23.58
C ILE A 378 -13.65 -15.61 -24.64
N VAL A 379 -14.85 -16.01 -24.24
CA VAL A 379 -15.87 -16.54 -25.16
C VAL A 379 -16.26 -15.50 -26.20
N SER A 380 -16.49 -14.26 -25.79
CA SER A 380 -16.80 -13.14 -26.68
C SER A 380 -15.70 -12.93 -27.73
N SER A 381 -14.43 -12.97 -27.30
CA SER A 381 -13.27 -12.84 -28.21
C SER A 381 -13.18 -14.03 -29.17
N LEU A 382 -13.29 -15.27 -28.65
CA LEU A 382 -13.18 -16.49 -29.44
C LEU A 382 -14.27 -16.58 -30.53
N THR A 383 -15.49 -16.19 -30.18
CA THR A 383 -16.66 -16.27 -31.09
C THR A 383 -16.84 -15.00 -31.94
N ASN A 384 -16.06 -13.98 -31.67
CA ASN A 384 -16.18 -12.64 -32.27
C ASN A 384 -17.60 -12.05 -32.13
N HIS A 385 -18.24 -12.28 -30.98
CA HIS A 385 -19.54 -11.73 -30.63
C HIS A 385 -19.42 -10.77 -29.44
N PRO A 386 -19.67 -9.47 -29.63
CA PRO A 386 -19.67 -8.50 -28.54
C PRO A 386 -20.73 -8.82 -27.49
N LEU A 387 -20.40 -8.57 -26.22
CA LEU A 387 -21.38 -8.60 -25.15
C LEU A 387 -22.19 -7.28 -25.13
N PRO A 388 -23.47 -7.31 -24.68
CA PRO A 388 -24.26 -6.10 -24.51
C PRO A 388 -23.54 -5.03 -23.70
N ALA A 389 -23.61 -3.77 -24.12
CA ALA A 389 -22.87 -2.68 -23.52
C ALA A 389 -23.29 -2.38 -22.05
N ASP A 390 -24.53 -2.70 -21.71
CA ASP A 390 -25.14 -2.52 -20.40
C ASP A 390 -25.08 -3.78 -19.52
N MET A 391 -24.42 -4.85 -20.01
CA MET A 391 -24.25 -6.10 -19.25
C MET A 391 -23.08 -5.97 -18.26
N VAL A 392 -23.35 -6.32 -17.01
CA VAL A 392 -22.36 -6.44 -15.94
C VAL A 392 -22.37 -7.88 -15.43
N ILE A 393 -21.19 -8.48 -15.27
CA ILE A 393 -21.05 -9.91 -14.99
C ILE A 393 -20.19 -10.12 -13.75
N PHE A 394 -20.61 -11.05 -12.89
CA PHE A 394 -19.81 -11.56 -11.77
C PHE A 394 -20.25 -12.98 -11.39
N GLY A 395 -19.32 -13.80 -10.91
CA GLY A 395 -19.58 -15.18 -10.48
C GLY A 395 -18.28 -15.96 -10.39
N GLU A 396 -18.18 -16.88 -9.44
CA GLU A 396 -17.08 -17.83 -9.35
C GLU A 396 -17.38 -19.05 -10.19
N ILE A 397 -16.39 -19.57 -10.92
CA ILE A 397 -16.51 -20.80 -11.71
C ILE A 397 -15.85 -21.97 -10.97
N GLY A 398 -16.64 -22.99 -10.63
CA GLY A 398 -16.12 -24.24 -10.07
C GLY A 398 -15.56 -25.17 -11.15
N LEU A 399 -14.69 -26.12 -10.76
CA LEU A 399 -14.06 -27.08 -11.67
C LEU A 399 -15.03 -28.04 -12.36
N SER A 400 -16.24 -28.21 -11.82
CA SER A 400 -17.32 -29.00 -12.48
C SER A 400 -18.07 -28.19 -13.55
N GLY A 401 -17.78 -26.88 -13.68
CA GLY A 401 -18.47 -25.98 -14.59
C GLY A 401 -19.66 -25.24 -13.97
N GLU A 402 -19.92 -25.45 -12.68
CA GLU A 402 -20.97 -24.74 -11.96
C GLU A 402 -20.56 -23.30 -11.67
N ILE A 403 -21.57 -22.41 -11.67
CA ILE A 403 -21.37 -21.00 -11.21
C ILE A 403 -21.80 -20.92 -9.76
N ARG A 404 -20.88 -20.45 -8.93
CA ARG A 404 -21.07 -20.30 -7.49
C ARG A 404 -21.45 -18.87 -7.11
N ALA A 405 -22.24 -18.78 -6.04
CA ALA A 405 -22.56 -17.50 -5.42
C ALA A 405 -21.29 -16.84 -4.86
N VAL A 406 -21.21 -15.54 -5.01
CA VAL A 406 -20.08 -14.72 -4.53
C VAL A 406 -20.48 -13.85 -3.35
N SER A 407 -19.50 -13.32 -2.64
CA SER A 407 -19.74 -12.43 -1.50
C SER A 407 -20.43 -11.13 -1.95
N GLN A 408 -21.29 -10.59 -1.09
CA GLN A 408 -21.90 -9.27 -1.21
C GLN A 408 -22.64 -9.01 -2.55
N PRO A 409 -23.52 -9.90 -3.03
CA PRO A 409 -24.17 -9.74 -4.34
C PRO A 409 -25.01 -8.46 -4.42
N ASN A 410 -25.68 -8.07 -3.31
CA ASN A 410 -26.50 -6.86 -3.26
C ASN A 410 -25.68 -5.57 -3.44
N LEU A 411 -24.42 -5.57 -3.01
CA LEU A 411 -23.55 -4.41 -3.17
C LEU A 411 -23.02 -4.29 -4.62
N ARG A 412 -22.86 -5.43 -5.31
CA ARG A 412 -22.47 -5.47 -6.73
C ARG A 412 -23.59 -5.00 -7.67
N LEU A 413 -24.84 -5.10 -7.23
CA LEU A 413 -26.03 -4.73 -8.00
C LEU A 413 -26.51 -3.29 -7.75
N LYS A 414 -25.86 -2.57 -6.84
CA LYS A 414 -26.13 -1.14 -6.58
C LYS A 414 -25.30 -0.24 -7.49
#